data_6f0ea755bcfb6fafcc755a11c37a4b7e
#
_entry.id   6f0ea755bcfb6fafcc755a11c37a4b7e
#
_cell.length_a   1.000
_cell.length_b   1.000
_cell.length_c   1.000
_cell.angle_alpha   90.00
_cell.angle_beta   90.00
_cell.angle_gamma   90.00
#
_symmetry.space_group_name_H-M   'P 1'
#
loop_
_entity.id
_entity.type
_entity.pdbx_description
1 polymer ?
#
loop_
_entity_poly.entity_id
_entity_poly.type
_entity_poly.pdbx_seq_one_letter_code
_entity_poly.pdbx_strand_id
1 'polypeptide(L)'
;MAKSRPLQRSTALRSHAFPASQHPAPALGMSSDKALLPLGALMLAASMGAAAQGSAPETTMSTVTVKETAEIQGKDTLLLKKTTVGKGKQDIKDIPQSVTVFTEKLMADRNQDDFREVLRTTAGVTFLAGETGEEDVRLRGFSLGQAGDIYIDGMKDAPLIERDTFNHDRVEVLKGSASMLFGKGSTGGVVNQVNKAPLLIDQHEAAYTFGTGNSHRATGDFNFVTGENAAFRLNAMVQEADNYGAKQDKRGIAPTFAWGIGTRDEFSIGLYYLESKGRPTYNHPWRLSADGKINTTLPARNFYGLESDYTNTSSQYATLGHIHRFDDGGELNTRLRYGTYERDMLASTIGFQNSAITLGQINDSTVLTRYGSKGRMGESDVLQVQSDYSNTFNWGGKKHAVLTGVDYYDDDAKRNQNYANTT
;
A
#
# COMPACT_ATOMS: atom_id res chain seq x y z
N MET A 1 23.77 57.64 30.01
CA MET A 1 22.62 57.70 30.94
C MET A 1 21.43 57.12 30.20
N ALA A 2 20.96 55.99 30.62
CA ALA A 2 19.58 55.46 30.69
C ALA A 2 19.67 53.96 30.83
N LYS A 3 19.31 53.49 32.01
CA LYS A 3 19.19 52.08 32.40
C LYS A 3 17.87 51.53 31.85
N SER A 4 17.84 50.36 31.25
CA SER A 4 16.64 49.58 31.06
C SER A 4 16.81 48.21 31.72
N ARG A 5 15.85 47.87 32.57
CA ARG A 5 15.73 46.68 33.39
C ARG A 5 15.27 45.48 32.56
N PRO A 6 15.59 44.25 32.92
CA PRO A 6 15.02 43.04 32.32
C PRO A 6 13.70 42.67 33.01
N LEU A 7 12.71 42.34 32.23
CA LEU A 7 11.42 41.73 32.65
C LEU A 7 11.57 40.20 32.66
N GLN A 8 11.68 39.63 33.87
CA GLN A 8 11.35 38.23 34.12
C GLN A 8 9.84 38.07 34.16
N ARG A 9 9.29 37.15 33.38
CA ARG A 9 8.01 36.50 33.68
C ARG A 9 8.15 35.00 33.47
N SER A 10 8.29 34.31 34.59
CA SER A 10 8.04 32.89 34.71
C SER A 10 6.53 32.70 34.83
N THR A 11 5.95 31.87 33.97
CA THR A 11 4.59 31.37 34.16
C THR A 11 4.68 29.86 34.31
N ALA A 12 4.60 29.40 35.54
CA ALA A 12 4.48 28.00 35.87
C ALA A 12 3.06 27.50 35.50
N LEU A 13 2.94 26.58 34.58
CA LEU A 13 1.72 25.83 34.35
C LEU A 13 1.61 24.72 35.38
N ARG A 14 0.66 24.88 36.32
CA ARG A 14 0.24 23.82 37.24
C ARG A 14 -0.53 22.74 36.45
N SER A 15 -0.01 21.53 36.49
CA SER A 15 -0.75 20.32 36.11
C SER A 15 -1.79 20.01 37.19
N HIS A 16 -3.07 20.06 36.83
CA HIS A 16 -4.13 19.49 37.61
C HIS A 16 -4.25 18.00 37.29
N ALA A 17 -3.86 17.16 38.22
CA ALA A 17 -4.16 15.73 38.19
C ALA A 17 -5.65 15.54 38.58
N PHE A 18 -6.42 14.88 37.73
CA PHE A 18 -7.75 14.37 38.04
C PHE A 18 -7.61 13.05 38.80
N PRO A 19 -8.37 12.83 39.89
CA PRO A 19 -8.35 11.57 40.62
C PRO A 19 -9.04 10.48 39.79
N ALA A 20 -8.39 9.32 39.69
CA ALA A 20 -8.97 8.11 39.11
C ALA A 20 -10.11 7.60 40.00
N SER A 21 -11.32 7.57 39.48
CA SER A 21 -12.44 6.89 40.13
C SER A 21 -12.30 5.38 39.83
N GLN A 22 -12.01 4.63 40.88
CA GLN A 22 -12.10 3.19 40.90
C GLN A 22 -13.58 2.77 41.00
N HIS A 23 -14.12 2.20 39.93
CA HIS A 23 -15.30 1.35 40.02
C HIS A 23 -14.91 -0.08 39.61
N PRO A 24 -15.23 -1.09 40.46
CA PRO A 24 -14.99 -2.47 40.11
C PRO A 24 -16.02 -2.93 39.07
N ALA A 25 -15.55 -3.43 37.92
CA ALA A 25 -16.35 -4.12 36.98
C ALA A 25 -16.74 -5.52 37.51
N PRO A 26 -17.98 -5.95 37.36
CA PRO A 26 -18.35 -7.32 37.66
C PRO A 26 -17.70 -8.29 36.67
N ALA A 27 -17.01 -9.28 37.22
CA ALA A 27 -16.48 -10.40 36.47
C ALA A 27 -17.65 -11.26 35.95
N LEU A 28 -17.94 -11.16 34.68
CA LEU A 28 -18.72 -12.19 33.98
C LEU A 28 -17.72 -13.09 33.25
N GLY A 29 -17.43 -14.21 33.88
CA GLY A 29 -16.76 -15.33 33.25
C GLY A 29 -17.65 -15.89 32.15
N MET A 30 -17.27 -15.66 30.92
CA MET A 30 -17.72 -16.44 29.77
C MET A 30 -16.50 -17.04 29.09
N SER A 31 -16.35 -18.33 29.24
CA SER A 31 -15.50 -19.17 28.43
C SER A 31 -15.99 -19.08 26.97
N SER A 32 -15.25 -18.39 26.13
CA SER A 32 -15.56 -18.30 24.71
C SER A 32 -14.64 -19.22 23.88
N ASP A 33 -14.80 -20.52 24.09
CA ASP A 33 -14.46 -21.51 23.08
C ASP A 33 -15.74 -21.90 22.38
N LYS A 34 -16.12 -21.18 21.31
CA LYS A 34 -16.93 -21.70 20.18
C LYS A 34 -17.14 -20.58 19.13
N ALA A 35 -16.38 -20.70 18.04
CA ALA A 35 -16.83 -20.50 16.66
C ALA A 35 -17.79 -19.32 16.39
N LEU A 36 -17.24 -18.13 16.25
CA LEU A 36 -17.83 -17.14 15.35
C LEU A 36 -17.40 -17.51 13.93
N LEU A 37 -18.25 -18.28 13.24
CA LEU A 37 -18.19 -18.33 11.79
C LEU A 37 -18.42 -16.91 11.28
N PRO A 38 -17.52 -16.33 10.47
CA PRO A 38 -17.69 -14.96 9.98
C PRO A 38 -18.96 -14.89 9.13
N LEU A 39 -19.72 -13.82 9.31
CA LEU A 39 -20.96 -13.52 8.56
C LEU A 39 -20.78 -13.65 7.03
N GLY A 40 -19.55 -13.43 6.54
CA GLY A 40 -19.15 -13.62 5.15
C GLY A 40 -19.21 -15.07 4.67
N ALA A 41 -18.91 -16.04 5.54
CA ALA A 41 -19.08 -17.46 5.19
C ALA A 41 -20.55 -17.84 5.09
N LEU A 42 -21.42 -17.18 5.87
CA LEU A 42 -22.87 -17.37 5.77
C LEU A 42 -23.42 -16.78 4.46
N MET A 43 -22.90 -15.65 3.99
CA MET A 43 -23.28 -15.08 2.70
C MET A 43 -22.73 -15.88 1.51
N LEU A 44 -21.55 -16.49 1.64
CA LEU A 44 -21.03 -17.41 0.62
C LEU A 44 -21.90 -18.68 0.52
N ALA A 45 -22.37 -19.19 1.64
CA ALA A 45 -23.29 -20.36 1.66
C ALA A 45 -24.68 -20.01 1.12
N ALA A 46 -25.18 -18.80 1.33
CA ALA A 46 -26.45 -18.34 0.77
C ALA A 46 -26.41 -18.15 -0.75
N SER A 47 -25.28 -17.74 -1.32
CA SER A 47 -25.12 -17.60 -2.78
C SER A 47 -25.04 -18.94 -3.51
N MET A 48 -24.59 -20.00 -2.86
CA MET A 48 -24.57 -21.34 -3.43
C MET A 48 -25.95 -22.03 -3.41
N GLY A 49 -26.89 -21.62 -2.55
CA GLY A 49 -28.24 -22.20 -2.44
C GLY A 49 -29.25 -21.70 -3.49
N ALA A 50 -28.97 -20.59 -4.18
CA ALA A 50 -29.89 -19.99 -5.15
C ALA A 50 -29.86 -20.65 -6.55
N ALA A 51 -28.94 -21.57 -6.79
CA ALA A 51 -28.79 -22.25 -8.09
C ALA A 51 -29.71 -23.47 -8.32
N ALA A 52 -30.64 -23.78 -7.40
CA ALA A 52 -31.41 -25.03 -7.43
C ALA A 52 -32.93 -24.84 -7.50
N GLN A 53 -33.48 -23.82 -8.12
CA GLN A 53 -34.91 -23.74 -8.43
C GLN A 53 -35.14 -23.65 -9.93
N GLY A 54 -35.54 -24.77 -10.53
CA GLY A 54 -35.95 -24.85 -11.92
C GLY A 54 -37.24 -24.09 -12.16
N SER A 55 -37.24 -23.17 -13.11
CA SER A 55 -38.40 -22.42 -13.57
C SER A 55 -39.03 -23.05 -14.81
N ALA A 56 -40.37 -23.03 -14.83
CA ALA A 56 -41.20 -23.38 -15.99
C ALA A 56 -40.99 -22.44 -17.17
N PRO A 57 -41.24 -22.82 -18.43
CA PRO A 57 -40.95 -21.99 -19.57
C PRO A 57 -41.97 -20.87 -19.78
N GLU A 58 -41.59 -19.66 -19.52
CA GLU A 58 -42.29 -18.47 -20.01
C GLU A 58 -41.67 -17.96 -21.30
N THR A 59 -42.52 -17.63 -22.26
CA THR A 59 -42.16 -17.06 -23.56
C THR A 59 -41.56 -15.66 -23.37
N THR A 60 -40.27 -15.54 -23.37
CA THR A 60 -39.56 -14.25 -23.24
C THR A 60 -39.39 -13.59 -24.60
N MET A 61 -39.88 -12.35 -24.71
CA MET A 61 -39.41 -11.40 -25.70
C MET A 61 -37.91 -11.21 -25.54
N SER A 62 -37.16 -11.23 -26.63
CA SER A 62 -35.72 -11.06 -26.62
C SER A 62 -35.33 -9.75 -25.96
N THR A 63 -34.77 -9.85 -24.77
CA THR A 63 -34.14 -8.73 -24.08
C THR A 63 -32.97 -8.24 -24.94
N VAL A 64 -33.04 -6.99 -25.38
CA VAL A 64 -31.87 -6.33 -25.93
C VAL A 64 -30.87 -6.17 -24.80
N THR A 65 -29.98 -7.14 -24.67
CA THR A 65 -28.84 -7.04 -23.78
C THR A 65 -27.89 -6.02 -24.41
N VAL A 66 -27.91 -4.78 -23.96
CA VAL A 66 -26.81 -3.86 -24.18
C VAL A 66 -25.64 -4.46 -23.40
N LYS A 67 -24.84 -5.29 -24.07
CA LYS A 67 -23.49 -5.61 -23.58
C LYS A 67 -22.76 -4.28 -23.62
N GLU A 68 -22.70 -3.59 -22.46
CA GLU A 68 -21.65 -2.61 -22.27
C GLU A 68 -20.36 -3.43 -22.37
N THR A 69 -19.75 -3.38 -23.53
CA THR A 69 -18.41 -3.93 -23.74
C THR A 69 -17.59 -3.16 -22.73
N ALA A 70 -17.16 -3.83 -21.66
CA ALA A 70 -16.17 -3.23 -20.77
C ALA A 70 -15.09 -2.70 -21.70
N GLU A 71 -14.95 -1.37 -21.78
CA GLU A 71 -13.81 -0.78 -22.47
C GLU A 71 -12.61 -1.45 -21.85
N ILE A 72 -11.98 -2.37 -22.58
CA ILE A 72 -10.67 -2.91 -22.21
C ILE A 72 -9.79 -1.68 -22.26
N GLN A 73 -9.58 -1.12 -21.07
CA GLN A 73 -8.65 0.01 -20.95
C GLN A 73 -7.29 -0.58 -21.27
N GLY A 74 -6.84 -0.32 -22.50
CA GLY A 74 -5.57 -0.85 -22.97
C GLY A 74 -4.44 -0.35 -22.08
N LYS A 75 -3.35 -1.12 -21.99
CA LYS A 75 -2.11 -0.76 -21.29
C LYS A 75 -1.59 0.65 -21.61
N ASP A 76 -1.92 1.18 -22.78
CA ASP A 76 -1.50 2.51 -23.27
C ASP A 76 -2.38 3.67 -22.77
N THR A 77 -3.34 3.40 -21.91
CA THR A 77 -4.25 4.44 -21.40
C THR A 77 -3.56 5.33 -20.36
N LEU A 78 -3.47 6.63 -20.65
CA LEU A 78 -2.95 7.64 -19.70
C LEU A 78 -4.04 8.24 -18.81
N LEU A 79 -5.32 8.14 -19.20
CA LEU A 79 -6.44 8.73 -18.51
C LEU A 79 -7.53 7.70 -18.24
N LEU A 80 -7.84 7.51 -16.96
CA LEU A 80 -8.97 6.69 -16.53
C LEU A 80 -10.19 7.56 -16.26
N LYS A 81 -11.36 7.11 -16.71
CA LYS A 81 -12.66 7.76 -16.43
C LYS A 81 -13.27 7.26 -15.12
N LYS A 82 -13.00 6.01 -14.78
CA LYS A 82 -13.56 5.34 -13.59
C LYS A 82 -12.45 4.92 -12.62
N THR A 83 -12.76 4.89 -11.35
CA THR A 83 -11.87 4.45 -10.27
C THR A 83 -12.61 3.47 -9.35
N THR A 84 -11.85 2.66 -8.64
CA THR A 84 -12.35 1.77 -7.59
C THR A 84 -11.93 2.22 -6.19
N VAL A 85 -11.30 3.38 -6.08
CA VAL A 85 -10.82 3.93 -4.80
C VAL A 85 -11.93 4.09 -3.75
N GLY A 86 -13.19 4.20 -4.18
CA GLY A 86 -14.36 4.24 -3.31
C GLY A 86 -14.99 2.88 -3.02
N LYS A 87 -14.29 1.76 -3.25
CA LYS A 87 -14.75 0.37 -3.11
C LYS A 87 -15.79 -0.09 -4.14
N GLY A 88 -16.35 0.80 -4.94
CA GLY A 88 -17.22 0.50 -6.07
C GLY A 88 -16.73 1.20 -7.33
N LYS A 89 -17.12 0.72 -8.51
CA LYS A 89 -16.80 1.41 -9.78
C LYS A 89 -17.54 2.73 -9.85
N GLN A 90 -16.81 3.85 -9.87
CA GLN A 90 -17.37 5.19 -9.88
C GLN A 90 -16.65 6.08 -10.88
N ASP A 91 -17.38 6.96 -11.58
CA ASP A 91 -16.75 7.97 -12.42
C ASP A 91 -15.98 8.96 -11.55
N ILE A 92 -14.73 9.25 -11.92
CA ILE A 92 -13.84 10.15 -11.16
C ILE A 92 -14.48 11.54 -10.99
N LYS A 93 -15.18 12.01 -12.03
CA LYS A 93 -15.88 13.31 -12.01
C LYS A 93 -17.01 13.40 -10.98
N ASP A 94 -17.58 12.27 -10.58
CA ASP A 94 -18.71 12.20 -9.65
C ASP A 94 -18.26 12.04 -8.19
N ILE A 95 -16.93 11.95 -7.95
CA ILE A 95 -16.36 11.87 -6.61
C ILE A 95 -16.14 13.30 -6.07
N PRO A 96 -16.78 13.68 -4.96
CA PRO A 96 -16.67 15.05 -4.41
C PRO A 96 -15.34 15.29 -3.65
N GLN A 97 -14.27 14.63 -4.06
CA GLN A 97 -12.94 14.71 -3.50
C GLN A 97 -11.89 14.70 -4.61
N SER A 98 -10.68 15.15 -4.29
CA SER A 98 -9.58 15.10 -5.25
C SER A 98 -9.04 13.67 -5.37
N VAL A 99 -9.15 13.09 -6.56
CA VAL A 99 -8.61 11.79 -6.93
C VAL A 99 -7.48 12.00 -7.94
N THR A 100 -6.36 11.31 -7.74
CA THR A 100 -5.27 11.22 -8.70
C THR A 100 -5.06 9.75 -9.03
N VAL A 101 -4.96 9.42 -10.32
CA VAL A 101 -4.71 8.05 -10.77
C VAL A 101 -3.42 8.01 -11.59
N PHE A 102 -2.53 7.11 -11.23
CA PHE A 102 -1.32 6.77 -11.98
C PHE A 102 -1.59 5.45 -12.69
N THR A 103 -1.74 5.49 -14.00
CA THR A 103 -1.94 4.29 -14.82
C THR A 103 -0.65 3.52 -15.02
N GLU A 104 -0.72 2.25 -15.40
CA GLU A 104 0.45 1.44 -15.77
C GLU A 104 1.33 2.17 -16.79
N LYS A 105 0.72 2.70 -17.86
CA LYS A 105 1.42 3.47 -18.90
C LYS A 105 2.16 4.67 -18.33
N LEU A 106 1.52 5.44 -17.45
CA LEU A 106 2.15 6.63 -16.84
C LEU A 106 3.32 6.25 -15.94
N MET A 107 3.19 5.16 -15.19
CA MET A 107 4.27 4.64 -14.35
C MET A 107 5.44 4.15 -15.20
N ALA A 108 5.17 3.40 -16.27
CA ALA A 108 6.18 2.91 -17.20
C ALA A 108 6.91 4.04 -17.92
N ASP A 109 6.19 5.03 -18.48
CA ASP A 109 6.77 6.19 -19.19
C ASP A 109 7.68 7.04 -18.31
N ARG A 110 7.46 7.01 -16.99
CA ARG A 110 8.25 7.74 -16.00
C ARG A 110 9.27 6.87 -15.29
N ASN A 111 9.34 5.58 -15.60
CA ASN A 111 10.18 4.59 -14.93
C ASN A 111 10.00 4.62 -13.40
N GLN A 112 8.74 4.62 -12.97
CA GLN A 112 8.35 4.65 -11.55
C GLN A 112 8.19 3.22 -11.05
N ASP A 113 9.27 2.63 -10.58
CA ASP A 113 9.36 1.21 -10.22
C ASP A 113 8.96 0.93 -8.78
N ASP A 114 8.94 1.93 -7.91
CA ASP A 114 8.54 1.81 -6.53
C ASP A 114 7.38 2.75 -6.14
N PHE A 115 6.72 2.41 -5.06
CA PHE A 115 5.58 3.14 -4.53
C PHE A 115 5.88 4.62 -4.20
N ARG A 116 7.07 4.92 -3.67
CA ARG A 116 7.47 6.30 -3.34
C ARG A 116 7.65 7.13 -4.59
N GLU A 117 8.25 6.55 -5.63
CA GLU A 117 8.44 7.25 -6.90
C GLU A 117 7.12 7.59 -7.57
N VAL A 118 6.16 6.67 -7.57
CA VAL A 118 4.80 6.94 -8.05
C VAL A 118 4.19 8.13 -7.31
N LEU A 119 4.28 8.15 -5.99
CA LEU A 119 3.66 9.18 -5.17
C LEU A 119 4.44 10.51 -5.12
N ARG A 120 5.73 10.52 -5.48
CA ARG A 120 6.61 11.71 -5.42
C ARG A 120 6.08 12.90 -6.21
N THR A 121 5.34 12.65 -7.27
CA THR A 121 4.74 13.69 -8.11
C THR A 121 3.33 14.11 -7.65
N THR A 122 2.84 13.54 -6.56
CA THR A 122 1.52 13.86 -6.01
C THR A 122 1.58 15.08 -5.09
N ALA A 123 0.81 16.11 -5.40
CA ALA A 123 0.73 17.29 -4.54
C ALA A 123 0.21 16.94 -3.14
N GLY A 124 0.89 17.44 -2.09
CA GLY A 124 0.57 17.17 -0.69
C GLY A 124 1.13 15.85 -0.15
N VAL A 125 1.88 15.11 -0.95
CA VAL A 125 2.67 13.96 -0.49
C VAL A 125 4.05 14.44 -0.06
N THR A 126 4.50 13.94 1.08
CA THR A 126 5.87 14.09 1.58
C THR A 126 6.38 12.75 2.08
N PHE A 127 7.68 12.62 2.13
CA PHE A 127 8.33 11.43 2.66
C PHE A 127 9.10 11.83 3.91
N LEU A 128 8.88 11.12 5.00
CA LEU A 128 9.73 11.29 6.17
C LEU A 128 10.95 10.40 5.99
N ALA A 129 12.12 11.00 6.05
CA ALA A 129 13.37 10.27 6.21
C ALA A 129 13.52 9.84 7.68
N GLY A 130 12.51 9.18 8.20
CA GLY A 130 12.52 8.57 9.53
C GLY A 130 13.61 7.53 9.61
N GLU A 131 13.41 6.47 10.31
CA GLU A 131 14.37 5.39 10.29
C GLU A 131 14.35 4.76 8.90
N THR A 132 15.37 5.06 8.12
CA THR A 132 15.50 4.76 6.70
C THR A 132 15.16 3.32 6.35
N GLY A 133 14.67 3.10 5.16
CA GLY A 133 14.14 1.83 4.69
C GLY A 133 12.66 1.64 5.02
N GLU A 134 12.01 2.63 5.62
CA GLU A 134 10.56 2.64 5.75
C GLU A 134 9.94 3.45 4.60
N GLU A 135 8.90 2.91 3.99
CA GLU A 135 8.04 3.68 3.10
C GLU A 135 7.11 4.58 3.92
N ASP A 136 7.67 5.49 4.73
CA ASP A 136 6.86 6.46 5.48
C ASP A 136 6.38 7.57 4.55
N VAL A 137 5.38 7.26 3.79
CA VAL A 137 4.66 8.21 2.95
C VAL A 137 3.67 8.98 3.79
N ARG A 138 3.69 10.31 3.67
CA ARG A 138 2.75 11.20 4.34
C ARG A 138 1.90 11.94 3.34
N LEU A 139 0.60 11.89 3.52
CA LEU A 139 -0.36 12.65 2.74
C LEU A 139 -0.95 13.76 3.62
N ARG A 140 -0.73 15.02 3.23
CA ARG A 140 -1.12 16.21 4.02
C ARG A 140 -0.58 16.18 5.46
N GLY A 141 0.64 15.62 5.66
CA GLY A 141 1.29 15.51 6.95
C GLY A 141 0.94 14.26 7.78
N PHE A 142 -0.07 13.47 7.39
CA PHE A 142 -0.46 12.23 8.07
C PHE A 142 0.31 11.04 7.49
N SER A 143 0.91 10.21 8.36
CA SER A 143 1.60 8.98 7.94
C SER A 143 0.58 7.94 7.47
N LEU A 144 0.66 7.54 6.20
CA LEU A 144 -0.24 6.54 5.64
C LEU A 144 0.02 5.15 6.23
N GLY A 145 1.29 4.76 6.38
CA GLY A 145 1.65 3.45 6.93
C GLY A 145 1.17 3.26 8.37
N GLN A 146 1.39 4.25 9.25
CA GLN A 146 0.97 4.17 10.65
C GLN A 146 -0.54 4.27 10.83
N ALA A 147 -1.24 5.03 9.99
CA ALA A 147 -2.69 5.13 10.02
C ALA A 147 -3.37 3.89 9.40
N GLY A 148 -2.65 3.11 8.59
CA GLY A 148 -3.21 2.01 7.83
C GLY A 148 -4.02 2.48 6.63
N ASP A 149 -3.56 3.53 5.95
CA ASP A 149 -4.23 4.20 4.84
C ASP A 149 -3.66 3.78 3.47
N ILE A 150 -2.93 2.66 3.44
CA ILE A 150 -2.43 2.03 2.22
C ILE A 150 -3.23 0.76 1.97
N TYR A 151 -3.73 0.63 0.74
CA TYR A 151 -4.60 -0.47 0.32
C TYR A 151 -4.07 -1.15 -0.93
N ILE A 152 -4.39 -2.42 -1.09
CA ILE A 152 -4.22 -3.20 -2.32
C ILE A 152 -5.58 -3.81 -2.68
N ASP A 153 -6.11 -3.46 -3.84
CA ASP A 153 -7.44 -3.87 -4.31
C ASP A 153 -8.58 -3.53 -3.34
N GLY A 154 -8.46 -2.40 -2.62
CA GLY A 154 -9.41 -1.96 -1.61
C GLY A 154 -9.29 -2.67 -0.26
N MET A 155 -8.40 -3.64 -0.11
CA MET A 155 -8.07 -4.31 1.15
C MET A 155 -6.86 -3.63 1.80
N LYS A 156 -6.86 -3.52 3.12
CA LYS A 156 -5.78 -2.89 3.87
C LYS A 156 -4.45 -3.62 3.64
N ASP A 157 -3.39 -2.88 3.42
CA ASP A 157 -2.05 -3.44 3.24
C ASP A 157 -1.22 -3.35 4.53
N ALA A 158 -0.25 -4.25 4.67
CA ALA A 158 0.64 -4.26 5.82
C ALA A 158 1.49 -2.98 5.88
N PRO A 159 1.73 -2.42 7.07
CA PRO A 159 2.60 -1.27 7.21
C PRO A 159 4.08 -1.65 7.04
N LEU A 160 4.90 -0.65 6.69
CA LEU A 160 6.36 -0.69 6.81
C LEU A 160 7.06 -1.77 5.96
N ILE A 161 6.51 -2.11 4.82
CA ILE A 161 7.12 -2.98 3.81
C ILE A 161 7.53 -2.16 2.58
N GLU A 162 8.45 -2.69 1.79
CA GLU A 162 8.74 -2.16 0.46
C GLU A 162 7.70 -2.67 -0.55
N ARG A 163 7.32 -1.79 -1.50
CA ARG A 163 6.35 -2.08 -2.55
C ARG A 163 6.96 -1.81 -3.92
N ASP A 164 6.55 -2.59 -4.89
CA ASP A 164 7.02 -2.49 -6.27
C ASP A 164 5.83 -2.47 -7.23
N THR A 165 5.98 -1.77 -8.34
CA THR A 165 4.89 -1.55 -9.31
C THR A 165 4.71 -2.68 -10.33
N PHE A 166 5.55 -3.72 -10.33
CA PHE A 166 5.56 -4.75 -11.39
C PHE A 166 4.21 -5.45 -11.59
N ASN A 167 3.39 -5.54 -10.55
CA ASN A 167 2.06 -6.18 -10.58
C ASN A 167 0.91 -5.16 -10.50
N HIS A 168 1.18 -3.85 -10.64
CA HIS A 168 0.13 -2.85 -10.52
C HIS A 168 -0.39 -2.40 -11.88
N ASP A 169 -1.71 -2.45 -12.06
CA ASP A 169 -2.44 -1.83 -13.16
C ASP A 169 -2.47 -0.31 -12.99
N ARG A 170 -2.64 0.14 -11.75
CA ARG A 170 -2.65 1.56 -11.40
C ARG A 170 -2.49 1.80 -9.91
N VAL A 171 -2.16 3.04 -9.56
CA VAL A 171 -2.18 3.55 -8.19
C VAL A 171 -3.15 4.71 -8.10
N GLU A 172 -4.09 4.63 -7.18
CA GLU A 172 -5.16 5.60 -6.96
C GLU A 172 -4.92 6.34 -5.64
N VAL A 173 -4.98 7.68 -5.65
CA VAL A 173 -4.80 8.52 -4.46
C VAL A 173 -6.06 9.33 -4.24
N LEU A 174 -6.80 9.04 -3.17
CA LEU A 174 -7.93 9.83 -2.71
C LEU A 174 -7.46 10.78 -1.60
N LYS A 175 -7.62 12.08 -1.80
CA LYS A 175 -7.14 13.10 -0.86
C LYS A 175 -8.27 13.64 0.01
N GLY A 176 -8.07 13.65 1.32
CA GLY A 176 -9.02 14.09 2.31
C GLY A 176 -9.59 12.95 3.14
N SER A 177 -10.56 13.24 3.99
CA SER A 177 -11.15 12.23 4.87
C SER A 177 -11.87 11.14 4.05
N ALA A 178 -11.48 9.90 4.26
CA ALA A 178 -12.08 8.72 3.61
C ALA A 178 -12.58 7.69 4.65
N SER A 179 -12.72 8.10 5.91
CA SER A 179 -13.09 7.21 7.02
C SER A 179 -14.48 6.58 6.88
N MET A 180 -15.37 7.16 6.11
CA MET A 180 -16.68 6.54 5.81
C MET A 180 -16.55 5.30 4.92
N LEU A 181 -15.51 5.24 4.08
CA LEU A 181 -15.27 4.12 3.15
C LEU A 181 -14.29 3.10 3.73
N PHE A 182 -13.32 3.57 4.49
CA PHE A 182 -12.17 2.78 4.93
C PHE A 182 -12.06 2.64 6.45
N GLY A 183 -12.97 3.25 7.20
CA GLY A 183 -13.00 3.15 8.67
C GLY A 183 -11.91 3.98 9.36
N LYS A 184 -11.29 3.42 10.38
CA LYS A 184 -10.30 4.09 11.23
C LYS A 184 -9.07 4.54 10.43
N GLY A 185 -8.64 5.77 10.64
CA GLY A 185 -7.53 6.40 9.92
C GLY A 185 -8.04 7.39 8.87
N SER A 186 -7.44 7.39 7.71
CA SER A 186 -7.89 8.10 6.48
C SER A 186 -8.13 9.61 6.64
N THR A 187 -7.37 10.28 7.52
CA THR A 187 -7.50 11.73 7.74
C THR A 187 -6.87 12.51 6.60
N GLY A 188 -5.69 12.13 6.17
CA GLY A 188 -4.97 12.76 5.05
C GLY A 188 -5.50 12.33 3.69
N GLY A 189 -6.00 11.13 3.62
CA GLY A 189 -6.46 10.42 2.44
C GLY A 189 -6.01 8.97 2.44
N VAL A 190 -6.25 8.28 1.33
CA VAL A 190 -5.85 6.88 1.14
C VAL A 190 -5.13 6.70 -0.19
N VAL A 191 -4.27 5.69 -0.24
CA VAL A 191 -3.66 5.21 -1.47
C VAL A 191 -4.08 3.77 -1.69
N ASN A 192 -4.66 3.50 -2.86
CA ASN A 192 -5.07 2.16 -3.27
C ASN A 192 -4.23 1.72 -4.48
N GLN A 193 -3.55 0.61 -4.33
CA GLN A 193 -2.80 -0.05 -5.39
C GLN A 193 -3.72 -1.11 -6.00
N VAL A 194 -3.94 -1.05 -7.30
CA VAL A 194 -4.80 -2.01 -8.00
C VAL A 194 -3.92 -2.99 -8.76
N ASN A 195 -4.03 -4.25 -8.43
CA ASN A 195 -3.26 -5.30 -9.09
C ASN A 195 -3.77 -5.57 -10.50
N LYS A 196 -2.88 -6.04 -11.36
CA LYS A 196 -3.19 -6.54 -12.69
C LYS A 196 -4.06 -7.79 -12.60
N ALA A 197 -5.23 -7.75 -13.24
CA ALA A 197 -6.16 -8.89 -13.33
C ALA A 197 -6.00 -9.63 -14.66
N PRO A 198 -6.34 -10.94 -14.73
CA PRO A 198 -6.46 -11.66 -15.98
C PRO A 198 -7.50 -11.05 -16.91
N LEU A 199 -7.19 -11.01 -18.22
CA LEU A 199 -8.01 -10.43 -19.27
C LEU A 199 -8.35 -11.50 -20.32
N LEU A 200 -9.50 -11.37 -20.99
CA LEU A 200 -9.91 -12.28 -22.09
C LEU A 200 -9.24 -11.88 -23.42
N ILE A 201 -7.95 -11.55 -23.36
CA ILE A 201 -7.08 -11.28 -24.52
C ILE A 201 -5.72 -11.92 -24.27
N ASP A 202 -5.09 -12.47 -25.29
CA ASP A 202 -3.68 -12.87 -25.19
C ASP A 202 -2.79 -11.64 -25.35
N GLN A 203 -1.99 -11.37 -24.32
CA GLN A 203 -1.10 -10.21 -24.31
C GLN A 203 0.16 -10.53 -23.50
N HIS A 204 1.32 -10.33 -24.13
CA HIS A 204 2.61 -10.64 -23.52
C HIS A 204 3.55 -9.46 -23.68
N GLU A 205 4.22 -9.10 -22.60
CA GLU A 205 5.19 -8.04 -22.58
C GLU A 205 6.41 -8.46 -21.74
N ALA A 206 7.58 -8.13 -22.24
CA ALA A 206 8.83 -8.22 -21.49
C ALA A 206 9.60 -6.91 -21.65
N ALA A 207 10.07 -6.36 -20.56
CA ALA A 207 10.86 -5.13 -20.55
C ALA A 207 12.18 -5.34 -19.81
N TYR A 208 13.22 -4.68 -20.30
CA TYR A 208 14.52 -4.64 -19.65
C TYR A 208 15.00 -3.20 -19.56
N THR A 209 15.31 -2.77 -18.37
CA THR A 209 15.81 -1.43 -18.06
C THR A 209 17.21 -1.53 -17.47
N PHE A 210 18.11 -0.65 -17.93
CA PHE A 210 19.43 -0.51 -17.34
C PHE A 210 19.71 0.97 -17.06
N GLY A 211 20.53 1.24 -16.04
CA GLY A 211 20.77 2.59 -15.58
C GLY A 211 22.09 2.78 -14.86
N THR A 212 22.31 3.99 -14.40
CA THR A 212 23.46 4.33 -13.55
C THR A 212 23.37 3.59 -12.21
N GLY A 213 24.51 3.42 -11.53
CA GLY A 213 24.57 2.64 -10.30
C GLY A 213 24.44 1.13 -10.55
N ASN A 214 24.96 0.67 -11.69
CA ASN A 214 24.89 -0.74 -12.10
C ASN A 214 23.48 -1.31 -11.95
N SER A 215 22.48 -0.54 -12.35
CA SER A 215 21.08 -0.89 -12.19
C SER A 215 20.59 -1.68 -13.41
N HIS A 216 20.02 -2.85 -13.15
CA HIS A 216 19.45 -3.76 -14.13
C HIS A 216 18.10 -4.24 -13.62
N ARG A 217 17.05 -4.09 -14.43
CA ARG A 217 15.69 -4.54 -14.10
C ARG A 217 15.07 -5.23 -15.29
N ALA A 218 14.55 -6.43 -15.08
CA ALA A 218 13.75 -7.16 -16.06
C ALA A 218 12.35 -7.39 -15.50
N THR A 219 11.32 -7.14 -16.30
CA THR A 219 9.91 -7.40 -15.97
C THR A 219 9.24 -8.19 -17.06
N GLY A 220 8.26 -9.02 -16.68
CA GLY A 220 7.42 -9.78 -17.59
C GLY A 220 5.97 -9.71 -17.15
N ASP A 221 5.06 -9.56 -18.11
CA ASP A 221 3.62 -9.55 -17.94
C ASP A 221 2.99 -10.41 -19.05
N PHE A 222 2.53 -11.58 -18.68
CA PHE A 222 2.05 -12.59 -19.62
C PHE A 222 0.61 -12.95 -19.27
N ASN A 223 -0.32 -12.62 -20.15
CA ASN A 223 -1.74 -12.93 -20.02
C ASN A 223 -2.15 -13.93 -21.10
N PHE A 224 -2.73 -15.05 -20.69
CA PHE A 224 -3.16 -16.16 -21.53
C PHE A 224 -4.65 -16.39 -21.36
N VAL A 225 -5.39 -16.43 -22.46
CA VAL A 225 -6.78 -16.89 -22.47
C VAL A 225 -6.80 -18.41 -22.38
N THR A 226 -7.41 -18.95 -21.32
CA THR A 226 -7.44 -20.40 -21.06
C THR A 226 -8.79 -21.04 -21.32
N GLY A 227 -9.83 -20.23 -21.60
CA GLY A 227 -11.18 -20.66 -21.90
C GLY A 227 -12.06 -19.48 -22.32
N GLU A 228 -13.32 -19.73 -22.69
CA GLU A 228 -14.23 -18.69 -23.17
C GLU A 228 -14.38 -17.53 -22.15
N ASN A 229 -14.41 -17.84 -20.86
CA ASN A 229 -14.52 -16.86 -19.77
C ASN A 229 -13.44 -17.10 -18.71
N ALA A 230 -12.25 -17.58 -19.11
CA ALA A 230 -11.16 -17.87 -18.19
C ALA A 230 -9.82 -17.40 -18.76
N ALA A 231 -8.98 -16.87 -17.89
CA ALA A 231 -7.65 -16.42 -18.24
C ALA A 231 -6.67 -16.58 -17.07
N PHE A 232 -5.40 -16.71 -17.42
CA PHE A 232 -4.27 -16.74 -16.50
C PHE A 232 -3.33 -15.58 -16.82
N ARG A 233 -2.89 -14.85 -15.78
CA ARG A 233 -1.90 -13.78 -15.93
C ARG A 233 -0.74 -14.01 -14.98
N LEU A 234 0.47 -13.88 -15.49
CA LEU A 234 1.71 -13.99 -14.74
C LEU A 234 2.49 -12.70 -14.85
N ASN A 235 2.73 -12.05 -13.72
CA ASN A 235 3.66 -10.94 -13.61
C ASN A 235 4.91 -11.41 -12.88
N ALA A 236 6.09 -11.02 -13.37
CA ALA A 236 7.37 -11.34 -12.75
C ALA A 236 8.36 -10.18 -12.87
N MET A 237 9.28 -10.08 -11.92
CA MET A 237 10.30 -9.04 -11.88
C MET A 237 11.56 -9.54 -11.20
N VAL A 238 12.72 -9.12 -11.73
CA VAL A 238 14.01 -9.19 -11.06
C VAL A 238 14.73 -7.86 -11.25
N GLN A 239 15.42 -7.40 -10.21
CA GLN A 239 16.18 -6.16 -10.24
C GLN A 239 17.45 -6.29 -9.39
N GLU A 240 18.55 -5.75 -9.91
CA GLU A 240 19.81 -5.58 -9.18
C GLU A 240 20.31 -4.15 -9.36
N ALA A 241 20.86 -3.56 -8.30
CA ALA A 241 21.51 -2.26 -8.35
C ALA A 241 22.64 -2.17 -7.33
N ASP A 242 23.72 -1.46 -7.68
CA ASP A 242 24.81 -1.10 -6.77
C ASP A 242 25.20 0.37 -6.99
N ASN A 243 24.56 1.24 -6.22
CA ASN A 243 24.83 2.66 -6.29
C ASN A 243 25.91 3.04 -5.28
N TYR A 244 27.17 2.89 -5.68
CA TYR A 244 28.36 3.21 -4.87
C TYR A 244 28.37 2.51 -3.49
N GLY A 245 27.91 1.27 -3.40
CA GLY A 245 27.87 0.47 -2.17
C GLY A 245 26.48 0.39 -1.52
N ALA A 246 25.53 1.25 -1.89
CA ALA A 246 24.12 1.03 -1.59
C ALA A 246 23.57 0.00 -2.58
N LYS A 247 23.33 -1.22 -2.11
CA LYS A 247 22.89 -2.36 -2.93
C LYS A 247 21.39 -2.58 -2.77
N GLN A 248 20.78 -3.05 -3.85
CA GLN A 248 19.38 -3.47 -3.85
C GLN A 248 19.19 -4.62 -4.83
N ASP A 249 18.68 -5.74 -4.33
CA ASP A 249 18.28 -6.91 -5.11
C ASP A 249 16.81 -7.16 -4.84
N LYS A 250 15.97 -7.16 -5.89
CA LYS A 250 14.53 -7.42 -5.79
C LYS A 250 14.15 -8.58 -6.70
N ARG A 251 13.19 -9.37 -6.26
CA ARG A 251 12.53 -10.37 -7.09
C ARG A 251 11.06 -10.48 -6.69
N GLY A 252 10.20 -10.56 -7.68
CA GLY A 252 8.76 -10.65 -7.50
C GLY A 252 8.11 -11.55 -8.51
N ILE A 253 7.02 -12.21 -8.08
CA ILE A 253 6.17 -13.03 -8.94
C ILE A 253 4.73 -12.94 -8.46
N ALA A 254 3.80 -12.81 -9.40
CA ALA A 254 2.37 -12.68 -9.11
C ALA A 254 1.52 -13.41 -10.17
N PRO A 255 1.32 -14.74 -10.04
CA PRO A 255 0.38 -15.47 -10.87
C PRO A 255 -1.06 -15.24 -10.38
N THR A 256 -1.98 -15.03 -11.32
CA THR A 256 -3.42 -14.89 -11.05
C THR A 256 -4.21 -15.68 -12.08
N PHE A 257 -5.18 -16.45 -11.64
CA PHE A 257 -6.14 -17.15 -12.48
C PHE A 257 -7.56 -16.66 -12.20
N ALA A 258 -8.33 -16.41 -13.24
CA ALA A 258 -9.72 -16.01 -13.12
C ALA A 258 -10.59 -16.82 -14.08
N TRP A 259 -11.81 -17.14 -13.65
CA TRP A 259 -12.82 -17.83 -14.47
C TRP A 259 -14.20 -17.25 -14.23
N GLY A 260 -15.11 -17.47 -15.17
CA GLY A 260 -16.40 -16.78 -15.19
C GLY A 260 -16.27 -15.27 -15.46
N ILE A 261 -15.18 -14.82 -16.07
CA ILE A 261 -14.92 -13.40 -16.35
C ILE A 261 -16.07 -12.81 -17.16
N GLY A 262 -16.69 -11.74 -16.62
CA GLY A 262 -17.80 -11.06 -17.27
C GLY A 262 -19.14 -11.79 -17.18
N THR A 263 -19.22 -12.97 -16.55
CA THR A 263 -20.49 -13.70 -16.30
C THR A 263 -21.12 -13.26 -14.98
N ARG A 264 -22.21 -13.89 -14.60
CA ARG A 264 -22.91 -13.63 -13.32
C ARG A 264 -22.01 -13.86 -12.12
N ASP A 265 -21.26 -14.96 -12.13
CA ASP A 265 -20.33 -15.33 -11.08
C ASP A 265 -18.92 -15.39 -11.65
N GLU A 266 -18.05 -14.53 -11.15
CA GLU A 266 -16.65 -14.43 -11.54
C GLU A 266 -15.79 -14.76 -10.31
N PHE A 267 -14.85 -15.67 -10.49
CA PHE A 267 -13.94 -16.09 -9.43
C PHE A 267 -12.49 -15.80 -9.81
N SER A 268 -11.67 -15.56 -8.80
CA SER A 268 -10.24 -15.41 -8.99
C SER A 268 -9.44 -16.01 -7.83
N ILE A 269 -8.23 -16.47 -8.17
CA ILE A 269 -7.21 -16.87 -7.22
C ILE A 269 -5.89 -16.23 -7.65
N GLY A 270 -5.27 -15.48 -6.76
CA GLY A 270 -3.99 -14.83 -6.99
C GLY A 270 -3.00 -15.13 -5.89
N LEU A 271 -1.74 -15.28 -6.28
CA LEU A 271 -0.60 -15.37 -5.36
C LEU A 271 0.31 -14.18 -5.63
N TYR A 272 0.96 -13.71 -4.60
CA TYR A 272 1.93 -12.63 -4.68
C TYR A 272 3.14 -12.95 -3.82
N TYR A 273 4.32 -12.72 -4.36
CA TYR A 273 5.57 -12.77 -3.65
C TYR A 273 6.47 -11.62 -4.11
N LEU A 274 7.00 -10.87 -3.17
CA LEU A 274 8.03 -9.85 -3.38
C LEU A 274 9.09 -10.00 -2.30
N GLU A 275 10.33 -10.11 -2.67
CA GLU A 275 11.48 -10.03 -1.79
C GLU A 275 12.38 -8.88 -2.23
N SER A 276 12.84 -8.08 -1.27
CA SER A 276 13.86 -7.06 -1.45
C SER A 276 14.97 -7.26 -0.44
N LYS A 277 16.20 -7.36 -0.93
CA LYS A 277 17.41 -7.46 -0.14
C LYS A 277 18.36 -6.36 -0.53
N GLY A 278 19.02 -5.76 0.45
CA GLY A 278 19.91 -4.69 0.10
C GLY A 278 20.81 -4.21 1.24
N ARG A 279 21.64 -3.26 0.89
CA ARG A 279 22.49 -2.52 1.83
C ARG A 279 22.00 -1.08 1.86
N PRO A 280 21.36 -0.63 2.95
CA PRO A 280 20.75 0.68 3.00
C PRO A 280 21.78 1.79 3.18
N THR A 281 21.54 2.94 2.56
CA THR A 281 22.16 4.20 3.00
C THR A 281 21.30 4.75 4.13
N TYR A 282 21.69 4.46 5.39
CA TYR A 282 20.85 4.85 6.53
C TYR A 282 20.85 6.37 6.74
N ASN A 283 22.03 7.00 6.77
CA ASN A 283 22.13 8.43 6.83
C ASN A 283 23.43 8.93 6.19
N HIS A 284 23.40 10.19 5.77
CA HIS A 284 24.57 10.91 5.26
C HIS A 284 24.94 12.02 6.24
N PRO A 285 26.21 12.19 6.65
CA PRO A 285 26.60 13.26 7.56
C PRO A 285 26.28 14.66 6.99
N TRP A 286 25.69 15.50 7.80
CA TRP A 286 25.27 16.84 7.42
C TRP A 286 25.45 17.87 8.53
N ARG A 287 25.42 19.15 8.18
CA ARG A 287 25.41 20.29 9.09
C ARG A 287 24.43 21.35 8.62
N LEU A 288 23.94 22.14 9.55
CA LEU A 288 23.20 23.35 9.21
C LEU A 288 24.17 24.45 8.80
N SER A 289 23.88 25.15 7.70
CA SER A 289 24.48 26.42 7.33
C SER A 289 23.97 27.55 8.22
N ALA A 290 24.60 28.71 8.16
CA ALA A 290 24.23 29.87 8.98
C ALA A 290 22.79 30.35 8.71
N ASP A 291 22.23 30.08 7.54
CA ASP A 291 20.84 30.37 7.15
C ASP A 291 19.87 29.27 7.53
N GLY A 292 20.29 28.25 8.31
CA GLY A 292 19.46 27.15 8.81
C GLY A 292 19.16 26.06 7.79
N LYS A 293 19.80 26.05 6.63
CA LYS A 293 19.63 24.99 5.64
C LYS A 293 20.53 23.79 5.93
N ILE A 294 20.04 22.60 5.64
CA ILE A 294 20.85 21.38 5.66
C ILE A 294 21.86 21.48 4.52
N ASN A 295 23.13 21.35 4.85
CA ASN A 295 24.21 21.33 3.90
C ASN A 295 25.14 20.15 4.18
N THR A 296 25.56 19.47 3.12
CA THR A 296 26.60 18.46 3.16
C THR A 296 27.71 18.85 2.20
N THR A 297 28.93 18.95 2.72
CA THR A 297 30.12 19.16 1.91
C THR A 297 30.69 17.86 1.40
N LEU A 298 30.16 16.74 1.85
CA LEU A 298 30.60 15.42 1.46
C LEU A 298 29.91 15.00 0.16
N PRO A 299 30.63 14.38 -0.79
CA PRO A 299 30.04 13.92 -2.03
C PRO A 299 28.87 12.96 -1.78
N ALA A 300 27.74 13.18 -2.44
CA ALA A 300 26.53 12.36 -2.29
C ALA A 300 26.74 10.87 -2.66
N ARG A 301 27.75 10.59 -3.50
CA ARG A 301 28.14 9.24 -3.90
C ARG A 301 28.87 8.44 -2.82
N ASN A 302 29.30 9.08 -1.72
CA ASN A 302 30.05 8.37 -0.69
C ASN A 302 29.10 7.49 0.13
N PHE A 303 29.45 6.22 0.25
CA PHE A 303 28.79 5.28 1.13
C PHE A 303 29.54 5.19 2.46
N TYR A 304 28.84 5.44 3.56
CA TYR A 304 29.43 5.45 4.90
C TYR A 304 28.98 4.30 5.79
N GLY A 305 28.07 3.44 5.29
CA GLY A 305 27.64 2.25 5.97
C GLY A 305 28.75 1.18 6.10
N LEU A 306 28.42 0.09 6.76
CA LEU A 306 29.26 -1.10 6.83
C LEU A 306 28.86 -2.11 5.75
N GLU A 307 29.78 -2.99 5.39
CA GLU A 307 29.46 -4.12 4.51
C GLU A 307 28.47 -5.09 5.15
N SER A 308 28.43 -5.13 6.48
CA SER A 308 27.48 -5.91 7.27
C SER A 308 26.11 -5.26 7.41
N ASP A 309 25.92 -4.02 6.96
CA ASP A 309 24.61 -3.39 6.98
C ASP A 309 23.68 -4.04 5.94
N TYR A 310 22.43 -4.29 6.32
CA TYR A 310 21.44 -4.89 5.45
C TYR A 310 20.01 -4.38 5.72
N THR A 311 19.17 -4.50 4.73
CA THR A 311 17.72 -4.38 4.82
C THR A 311 17.09 -5.45 3.95
N ASN A 312 16.30 -6.30 4.56
CA ASN A 312 15.59 -7.40 3.91
C ASN A 312 14.11 -7.24 4.21
N THR A 313 13.29 -7.30 3.19
CA THR A 313 11.83 -7.31 3.32
C THR A 313 11.26 -8.42 2.45
N SER A 314 10.21 -9.06 2.93
CA SER A 314 9.42 -9.98 2.14
C SER A 314 7.94 -9.73 2.32
N SER A 315 7.18 -9.92 1.26
CA SER A 315 5.73 -9.85 1.25
C SER A 315 5.19 -11.02 0.45
N GLN A 316 4.37 -11.84 1.07
CA GLN A 316 3.73 -12.97 0.40
C GLN A 316 2.28 -13.04 0.83
N TYR A 317 1.38 -13.18 -0.15
CA TYR A 317 -0.04 -13.35 0.15
C TYR A 317 -0.76 -14.15 -0.93
N ALA A 318 -1.85 -14.78 -0.51
CA ALA A 318 -2.84 -15.39 -1.39
C ALA A 318 -4.15 -14.62 -1.28
N THR A 319 -4.82 -14.42 -2.41
CA THR A 319 -6.13 -13.76 -2.46
C THR A 319 -7.12 -14.64 -3.22
N LEU A 320 -8.30 -14.85 -2.66
CA LEU A 320 -9.44 -15.41 -3.33
C LEU A 320 -10.46 -14.31 -3.55
N GLY A 321 -11.05 -14.25 -4.74
CA GLY A 321 -12.05 -13.26 -5.11
C GLY A 321 -13.31 -13.94 -5.70
N HIS A 322 -14.47 -13.38 -5.38
CA HIS A 322 -15.75 -13.73 -5.99
C HIS A 322 -16.56 -12.47 -6.24
N ILE A 323 -17.00 -12.29 -7.47
CA ILE A 323 -17.92 -11.23 -7.86
C ILE A 323 -19.21 -11.88 -8.31
N HIS A 324 -20.31 -11.53 -7.63
CA HIS A 324 -21.66 -11.91 -8.04
C HIS A 324 -22.40 -10.69 -8.59
N ARG A 325 -22.92 -10.80 -9.82
CA ARG A 325 -23.70 -9.75 -10.49
C ARG A 325 -25.16 -10.10 -10.46
N PHE A 326 -25.98 -9.24 -9.84
CA PHE A 326 -27.42 -9.40 -9.75
C PHE A 326 -28.12 -8.89 -11.02
N ASP A 327 -29.30 -9.41 -11.29
CA ASP A 327 -30.09 -9.04 -12.49
C ASP A 327 -30.55 -7.58 -12.48
N ASP A 328 -30.62 -6.95 -11.31
CA ASP A 328 -30.93 -5.53 -11.13
C ASP A 328 -29.75 -4.58 -11.32
N GLY A 329 -28.59 -5.11 -11.69
CA GLY A 329 -27.34 -4.36 -11.86
C GLY A 329 -26.53 -4.17 -10.59
N GLY A 330 -26.95 -4.73 -9.46
CA GLY A 330 -26.16 -4.82 -8.24
C GLY A 330 -24.94 -5.74 -8.40
N GLU A 331 -23.88 -5.48 -7.66
CA GLU A 331 -22.68 -6.30 -7.61
C GLU A 331 -22.27 -6.54 -6.16
N LEU A 332 -22.04 -7.81 -5.80
CA LEU A 332 -21.43 -8.22 -4.54
C LEU A 332 -20.01 -8.70 -4.83
N ASN A 333 -19.03 -8.05 -4.23
CA ASN A 333 -17.62 -8.36 -4.39
C ASN A 333 -17.05 -8.84 -3.05
N THR A 334 -16.71 -10.11 -2.98
CA THR A 334 -16.17 -10.74 -1.77
C THR A 334 -14.72 -11.16 -2.01
N ARG A 335 -13.83 -10.82 -1.08
CA ARG A 335 -12.41 -11.17 -1.12
C ARG A 335 -11.96 -11.73 0.21
N LEU A 336 -11.07 -12.71 0.13
CA LEU A 336 -10.34 -13.28 1.25
C LEU A 336 -8.85 -13.16 0.94
N ARG A 337 -8.06 -12.60 1.84
CA ARG A 337 -6.60 -12.55 1.74
C ARG A 337 -5.96 -13.06 3.02
N TYR A 338 -4.94 -13.89 2.85
CA TYR A 338 -4.01 -14.25 3.91
C TYR A 338 -2.59 -13.98 3.43
N GLY A 339 -1.78 -13.34 4.27
CA GLY A 339 -0.41 -12.99 3.91
C GLY A 339 0.49 -12.83 5.10
N THR A 340 1.80 -13.10 4.87
CA THR A 340 2.90 -12.88 5.81
C THR A 340 3.82 -11.82 5.24
N TYR A 341 4.19 -10.88 6.10
CA TYR A 341 5.04 -9.75 5.78
C TYR A 341 6.19 -9.68 6.77
N GLU A 342 7.41 -9.68 6.25
CA GLU A 342 8.61 -9.70 7.07
C GLU A 342 9.51 -8.52 6.77
N ARG A 343 10.20 -8.05 7.79
CA ARG A 343 11.24 -7.04 7.68
C ARG A 343 12.35 -7.35 8.66
N ASP A 344 13.58 -7.35 8.17
CA ASP A 344 14.80 -7.44 8.96
C ASP A 344 15.84 -6.44 8.45
N MET A 345 16.26 -5.52 9.31
CA MET A 345 17.20 -4.46 8.97
C MET A 345 18.20 -4.26 10.08
N LEU A 346 19.47 -4.15 9.69
CA LEU A 346 20.54 -3.64 10.52
C LEU A 346 21.32 -2.58 9.74
N ALA A 347 21.41 -1.37 10.28
CA ALA A 347 22.09 -0.27 9.62
C ALA A 347 22.96 0.53 10.60
N SER A 348 24.12 0.96 10.16
CA SER A 348 25.05 1.78 10.93
C SER A 348 24.67 3.25 10.86
N THR A 349 24.70 3.95 11.98
CA THR A 349 24.54 5.40 12.04
C THR A 349 25.88 6.10 12.03
N ILE A 350 26.01 7.15 11.23
CA ILE A 350 27.25 7.87 10.97
C ILE A 350 27.08 9.35 11.33
N GLY A 351 28.12 9.97 11.92
CA GLY A 351 28.18 11.39 12.15
C GLY A 351 29.61 11.89 12.25
N PHE A 352 29.76 13.18 12.49
CA PHE A 352 31.06 13.77 12.72
C PHE A 352 31.55 13.49 14.14
N GLN A 353 32.78 13.02 14.28
CA GLN A 353 33.38 12.78 15.61
C GLN A 353 33.39 14.07 16.45
N ASN A 354 33.79 15.20 15.86
CA ASN A 354 33.61 16.50 16.47
C ASN A 354 32.22 17.02 16.20
N SER A 355 31.33 16.92 17.19
CA SER A 355 29.95 17.40 17.08
C SER A 355 29.82 18.92 16.88
N ALA A 356 30.87 19.69 17.18
CA ALA A 356 30.93 21.16 17.02
C ALA A 356 31.56 21.60 15.68
N ILE A 357 31.97 20.67 14.81
CA ILE A 357 32.58 21.01 13.51
C ILE A 357 31.63 21.86 12.68
N THR A 358 32.16 22.94 12.10
CA THR A 358 31.43 23.84 11.20
C THR A 358 31.64 23.43 9.74
N LEU A 359 30.77 23.90 8.83
CA LEU A 359 30.87 23.60 7.41
C LEU A 359 32.25 23.96 6.81
N GLY A 360 32.82 25.10 7.19
CA GLY A 360 34.13 25.55 6.69
C GLY A 360 35.32 24.72 7.19
N GLN A 361 35.11 23.89 8.20
CA GLN A 361 36.17 23.03 8.75
C GLN A 361 36.12 21.60 8.19
N ILE A 362 35.07 21.25 7.45
CA ILE A 362 34.92 19.91 6.87
C ILE A 362 35.84 19.82 5.64
N ASN A 363 36.70 18.81 5.65
CA ASN A 363 37.65 18.49 4.58
C ASN A 363 37.98 17.00 4.57
N ASP A 364 38.87 16.55 3.71
CA ASP A 364 39.22 15.15 3.53
C ASP A 364 39.82 14.48 4.78
N SER A 365 40.33 15.29 5.73
CA SER A 365 40.87 14.81 7.01
C SER A 365 39.81 14.77 8.12
N THR A 366 38.59 15.13 7.82
CA THR A 366 37.49 15.15 8.82
C THR A 366 37.15 13.72 9.25
N VAL A 367 37.25 13.44 10.55
CA VAL A 367 36.99 12.14 11.11
C VAL A 367 35.46 11.96 11.32
N LEU A 368 34.94 10.88 10.75
CA LEU A 368 33.58 10.42 10.99
C LEU A 368 33.60 9.31 12.04
N THR A 369 32.53 9.21 12.80
CA THR A 369 32.37 8.12 13.79
C THR A 369 31.02 7.44 13.60
N ARG A 370 30.97 6.16 13.97
CA ARG A 370 29.74 5.37 14.03
C ARG A 370 29.17 5.41 15.43
N TYR A 371 27.90 5.77 15.55
CA TYR A 371 27.22 5.93 16.84
C TYR A 371 26.45 4.68 17.25
N GLY A 372 26.70 3.54 16.61
CA GLY A 372 26.03 2.29 16.83
C GLY A 372 25.11 1.90 15.68
N SER A 373 24.54 0.72 15.81
CA SER A 373 23.63 0.16 14.80
C SER A 373 22.17 0.42 15.14
N LYS A 374 21.35 0.52 14.10
CA LYS A 374 19.89 0.55 14.21
C LYS A 374 19.35 -0.73 13.60
N GLY A 375 18.69 -1.52 14.42
CA GLY A 375 18.06 -2.77 14.00
C GLY A 375 16.54 -2.67 14.06
N ARG A 376 15.88 -3.30 13.10
CA ARG A 376 14.42 -3.47 13.03
C ARG A 376 14.12 -4.86 12.52
N MET A 377 13.45 -5.64 13.33
CA MET A 377 12.91 -6.93 12.92
C MET A 377 11.42 -6.95 13.20
N GLY A 378 10.63 -7.36 12.24
CA GLY A 378 9.18 -7.46 12.38
C GLY A 378 8.61 -8.47 11.42
N GLU A 379 7.58 -9.14 11.88
CA GLU A 379 6.76 -10.09 11.13
C GLU A 379 5.30 -9.72 11.39
N SER A 380 4.47 -9.84 10.38
CA SER A 380 3.04 -9.57 10.46
C SER A 380 2.29 -10.61 9.66
N ASP A 381 1.46 -11.41 10.33
CA ASP A 381 0.53 -12.34 9.70
C ASP A 381 -0.85 -11.69 9.63
N VAL A 382 -1.38 -11.53 8.43
CA VAL A 382 -2.60 -10.77 8.18
C VAL A 382 -3.67 -11.66 7.54
N LEU A 383 -4.84 -11.72 8.17
CA LEU A 383 -6.05 -12.32 7.61
C LEU A 383 -7.09 -11.23 7.36
N GLN A 384 -7.63 -11.16 6.15
CA GLN A 384 -8.65 -10.20 5.79
C GLN A 384 -9.80 -10.86 5.04
N VAL A 385 -11.01 -10.46 5.38
CA VAL A 385 -12.24 -10.77 4.64
C VAL A 385 -12.97 -9.47 4.36
N GLN A 386 -13.31 -9.23 3.11
CA GLN A 386 -14.05 -8.05 2.68
C GLN A 386 -15.20 -8.50 1.79
N SER A 387 -16.39 -7.94 2.01
CA SER A 387 -17.55 -8.17 1.15
C SER A 387 -18.32 -6.87 0.99
N ASP A 388 -18.30 -6.32 -0.22
CA ASP A 388 -18.91 -5.04 -0.56
C ASP A 388 -20.03 -5.26 -1.58
N TYR A 389 -21.23 -4.74 -1.28
CA TYR A 389 -22.36 -4.67 -2.20
C TYR A 389 -22.49 -3.26 -2.73
N SER A 390 -22.58 -3.11 -4.04
CA SER A 390 -22.84 -1.85 -4.71
C SER A 390 -23.99 -1.97 -5.68
N ASN A 391 -24.86 -0.96 -5.73
CA ASN A 391 -25.97 -0.89 -6.70
C ASN A 391 -26.30 0.56 -7.02
N THR A 392 -26.86 0.77 -8.21
CA THR A 392 -27.43 2.06 -8.63
C THR A 392 -28.81 1.85 -9.20
N PHE A 393 -29.82 2.43 -8.57
CA PHE A 393 -31.22 2.31 -8.96
C PHE A 393 -31.94 3.64 -8.94
N ASN A 394 -33.08 3.70 -9.64
CA ASN A 394 -33.95 4.87 -9.66
C ASN A 394 -35.14 4.67 -8.74
N TRP A 395 -35.37 5.60 -7.81
CA TRP A 395 -36.51 5.61 -6.92
C TRP A 395 -36.99 7.02 -6.68
N GLY A 396 -38.34 7.24 -6.73
CA GLY A 396 -38.93 8.56 -6.58
C GLY A 396 -38.43 9.58 -7.62
N GLY A 397 -38.11 9.16 -8.84
CA GLY A 397 -37.59 10.02 -9.92
C GLY A 397 -36.12 10.48 -9.72
N LYS A 398 -35.40 9.90 -8.76
CA LYS A 398 -34.02 10.22 -8.46
C LYS A 398 -33.15 8.96 -8.59
N LYS A 399 -31.89 9.16 -9.03
CA LYS A 399 -30.87 8.13 -9.06
C LYS A 399 -30.26 7.98 -7.66
N HIS A 400 -30.23 6.75 -7.16
CA HIS A 400 -29.63 6.37 -5.88
C HIS A 400 -28.45 5.44 -6.14
N ALA A 401 -27.30 5.76 -5.56
CA ALA A 401 -26.16 4.87 -5.51
C ALA A 401 -25.99 4.39 -4.07
N VAL A 402 -25.94 3.06 -3.89
CA VAL A 402 -25.76 2.42 -2.58
C VAL A 402 -24.43 1.66 -2.61
N LEU A 403 -23.65 1.84 -1.57
CA LEU A 403 -22.48 1.04 -1.25
C LEU A 403 -22.59 0.63 0.22
N THR A 404 -22.50 -0.65 0.49
CA THR A 404 -22.49 -1.20 1.85
C THR A 404 -21.62 -2.44 1.88
N GLY A 405 -20.98 -2.72 3.01
CA GLY A 405 -20.09 -3.86 3.10
C GLY A 405 -19.66 -4.19 4.51
N VAL A 406 -18.89 -5.26 4.63
CA VAL A 406 -18.29 -5.74 5.87
C VAL A 406 -16.82 -6.02 5.61
N ASP A 407 -15.97 -5.48 6.49
CA ASP A 407 -14.53 -5.72 6.50
C ASP A 407 -14.14 -6.40 7.81
N TYR A 408 -13.40 -7.49 7.72
CA TYR A 408 -12.70 -8.10 8.84
C TYR A 408 -11.20 -8.05 8.57
N TYR A 409 -10.45 -7.59 9.54
CA TYR A 409 -8.99 -7.49 9.49
C TYR A 409 -8.39 -7.96 10.80
N ASP A 410 -7.53 -8.94 10.73
CA ASP A 410 -6.74 -9.46 11.84
C ASP A 410 -5.25 -9.41 11.51
N ASP A 411 -4.44 -8.88 12.40
CA ASP A 411 -3.00 -8.65 12.21
C ASP A 411 -2.25 -9.09 13.47
N ASP A 412 -1.60 -10.25 13.39
CA ASP A 412 -0.65 -10.71 14.42
C ASP A 412 0.75 -10.19 14.10
N ALA A 413 1.06 -9.02 14.68
CA ALA A 413 2.33 -8.34 14.43
C ALA A 413 3.33 -8.56 15.55
N LYS A 414 4.48 -9.14 15.24
CA LYS A 414 5.61 -9.34 16.14
C LYS A 414 6.73 -8.37 15.80
N ARG A 415 7.24 -7.67 16.78
CA ARG A 415 8.39 -6.76 16.61
C ARG A 415 9.46 -7.08 17.64
N ASN A 416 10.68 -7.27 17.16
CA ASN A 416 11.84 -7.43 18.01
C ASN A 416 12.77 -6.22 17.84
N GLN A 417 13.06 -5.52 18.96
CA GLN A 417 13.98 -4.38 18.97
C GLN A 417 15.34 -4.73 19.60
N ASN A 418 15.55 -5.97 19.99
CA ASN A 418 16.75 -6.42 20.72
C ASN A 418 17.93 -6.70 19.79
N TYR A 419 18.23 -5.79 18.85
CA TYR A 419 19.63 -5.70 18.44
C TYR A 419 20.36 -4.97 19.56
N ALA A 420 20.94 -5.75 20.46
CA ALA A 420 21.85 -5.24 21.48
C ALA A 420 22.90 -4.38 20.76
N ASN A 421 23.20 -3.21 21.33
CA ASN A 421 24.35 -2.42 20.96
C ASN A 421 25.59 -3.31 21.14
N THR A 422 25.96 -4.08 20.13
CA THR A 422 27.27 -4.71 20.06
C THR A 422 28.22 -3.61 19.62
N THR A 423 28.79 -2.96 20.61
CA THR A 423 29.98 -2.10 20.48
C THR A 423 31.15 -2.85 19.90
#